data_0862c850e6ab45d890f6d0ef34f4876b
#
_entry.id   0862c850e6ab45d890f6d0ef34f4876b
#
_cell.length_a   1.000
_cell.length_b   1.000
_cell.length_c   1.000
_cell.angle_alpha   90.00
_cell.angle_beta   90.00
_cell.angle_gamma   90.00
#
_symmetry.space_group_name_H-M   'P 1'
#
loop_
_entity.id
_entity.type
_entity.pdbx_description
1 polymer ?
#
loop_
_entity_poly.entity_id
_entity_poly.type
_entity_poly.pdbx_seq_one_letter_code
_entity_poly.pdbx_strand_id
1 'polypeptide(L)'
;MNLNKSHILLLLLWVLWACTPEAPVTDDTPVIGDITVRGLVCDGAGQPLEGVVVSDGYKCVATKSDGMFELDSDLDVTKFVFISIPSGYTVPTKNGLPLFYKRLSEEVIVNGVYCLEFVLDKMTVNSDRYSVLMVGDPQPRQRDRAFDKVGYHSLDCCNDLYRDMRETGSVIRHNRPCYAIVLGDIVHEDMSLFDEYIKEGTSKMGFPTFNVIGNHDHDTQSLTDEEGAWAFEEKFGPTNYSFNLGKVHYIVIDNVIQSNKNGSLTSTTVGLRDDILAWVKSDLSFVDKSSTIMICMHSPMFMTSKSLKNKAPLAAELSKFAKVHEWAGHIHNMNNNCETELKNLEAHSVVRATGELWTNEYLSIGVPRGYVVVDVDSENISWKFKPTIYQSGNSWSTTPAYDYRNWNFNNGVAVMKATGKQLDDSYQMNVYPRGAYGDNFVYANIFMWDQKWEKPVFVTSEGVEYKMNLVTDANKRYDIASREIYEFYKANSSTFERYGSYSWNTDFGNTIFCVYSSKTSEIGGYVKVKDRFGNEFRHDVKW
;
A
#
# COMPACT_ATOMS: atom_id res chain seq x y z
N MET A 1 28.19 0.45 -15.75
CA MET A 1 29.52 1.05 -15.49
C MET A 1 30.36 -0.04 -14.83
N ASN A 2 31.45 -0.49 -15.47
CA ASN A 2 32.27 -1.57 -14.92
C ASN A 2 33.06 -1.03 -13.70
N LEU A 3 32.67 -1.44 -12.53
CA LEU A 3 33.46 -1.25 -11.32
C LEU A 3 34.79 -2.01 -11.48
N ASN A 4 35.88 -1.32 -11.28
CA ASN A 4 37.21 -1.86 -11.43
C ASN A 4 37.40 -2.97 -10.39
N LYS A 5 37.70 -4.20 -10.80
CA LYS A 5 37.91 -5.37 -9.94
C LYS A 5 38.90 -5.12 -8.78
N SER A 6 39.77 -4.12 -8.91
CA SER A 6 40.72 -3.71 -7.86
C SER A 6 40.06 -3.03 -6.66
N HIS A 7 38.94 -2.31 -6.84
CA HIS A 7 38.24 -1.65 -5.73
C HIS A 7 37.40 -2.64 -4.93
N ILE A 8 36.81 -3.65 -5.61
CA ILE A 8 36.09 -4.73 -4.96
C ILE A 8 37.04 -5.57 -4.07
N LEU A 9 38.26 -5.80 -4.55
CA LEU A 9 39.27 -6.55 -3.78
C LEU A 9 39.77 -5.78 -2.55
N LEU A 10 39.89 -4.45 -2.64
CA LEU A 10 40.28 -3.60 -1.51
C LEU A 10 39.14 -3.48 -0.46
N LEU A 11 37.90 -3.37 -0.87
CA LEU A 11 36.73 -3.36 0.01
C LEU A 11 36.54 -4.71 0.72
N LEU A 12 36.70 -5.84 0.01
CA LEU A 12 36.70 -7.17 0.60
C LEU A 12 37.83 -7.36 1.62
N LEU A 13 39.01 -6.77 1.39
CA LEU A 13 40.11 -6.78 2.36
C LEU A 13 39.79 -5.96 3.63
N TRP A 14 39.04 -4.86 3.52
CA TRP A 14 38.61 -4.07 4.68
C TRP A 14 37.56 -4.81 5.50
N VAL A 15 36.59 -5.45 4.86
CA VAL A 15 35.57 -6.28 5.54
C VAL A 15 36.22 -7.49 6.19
N LEU A 16 37.18 -8.13 5.51
CA LEU A 16 37.95 -9.24 6.08
C LEU A 16 38.85 -8.77 7.25
N TRP A 17 39.35 -7.53 7.21
CA TRP A 17 40.17 -6.97 8.31
C TRP A 17 39.29 -6.57 9.51
N ALA A 18 38.09 -6.09 9.28
CA ALA A 18 37.07 -5.85 10.32
C ALA A 18 36.59 -7.16 10.98
N CYS A 19 36.69 -8.29 10.28
CA CYS A 19 36.38 -9.64 10.79
C CYS A 19 37.59 -10.39 11.35
N THR A 20 38.80 -9.79 11.38
CA THR A 20 39.96 -10.42 12.07
C THR A 20 39.84 -10.23 13.58
N PRO A 21 40.02 -11.30 14.39
CA PRO A 21 40.02 -11.15 15.84
C PRO A 21 41.16 -10.22 16.28
N GLU A 22 40.86 -9.24 17.10
CA GLU A 22 41.92 -8.50 17.83
C GLU A 22 42.73 -9.47 18.65
N ALA A 23 44.03 -9.18 18.79
CA ALA A 23 44.93 -9.94 19.64
C ALA A 23 44.37 -10.03 21.08
N PRO A 24 44.62 -11.11 21.83
CA PRO A 24 44.01 -11.31 23.14
C PRO A 24 44.36 -10.16 24.09
N VAL A 25 43.36 -9.33 24.38
CA VAL A 25 43.42 -8.30 25.43
C VAL A 25 43.14 -9.00 26.75
N THR A 26 44.07 -8.84 27.69
CA THR A 26 43.93 -9.33 29.05
C THR A 26 42.74 -8.72 29.76
N ASP A 27 41.93 -9.60 30.30
CA ASP A 27 40.86 -9.57 31.29
C ASP A 27 40.66 -8.22 32.03
N ASP A 28 39.62 -7.48 31.60
CA ASP A 28 38.79 -6.53 32.37
C ASP A 28 37.73 -5.80 31.48
N THR A 29 37.37 -6.36 30.30
CA THR A 29 36.29 -5.84 29.48
C THR A 29 34.94 -6.45 29.94
N PRO A 30 33.85 -5.64 30.02
CA PRO A 30 32.53 -6.19 30.26
C PRO A 30 32.23 -7.23 29.18
N VAL A 31 31.64 -8.36 29.58
CA VAL A 31 31.17 -9.42 28.67
C VAL A 31 30.25 -8.76 27.65
N ILE A 32 30.80 -8.40 26.50
CA ILE A 32 30.02 -8.05 25.31
C ILE A 32 29.39 -9.37 24.90
N GLY A 33 28.06 -9.42 24.85
CA GLY A 33 27.36 -10.60 24.32
C GLY A 33 27.98 -11.02 22.99
N ASP A 34 28.00 -12.32 22.72
CA ASP A 34 28.67 -12.89 21.55
C ASP A 34 28.12 -12.24 20.27
N ILE A 35 28.91 -11.34 19.66
CA ILE A 35 28.55 -10.70 18.39
C ILE A 35 28.39 -11.81 17.34
N THR A 36 27.19 -11.91 16.75
CA THR A 36 26.86 -12.92 15.76
C THR A 36 26.81 -12.34 14.34
N VAL A 37 26.57 -11.03 14.21
CA VAL A 37 26.54 -10.30 12.94
C VAL A 37 27.34 -9.01 13.06
N ARG A 38 28.15 -8.73 12.04
CA ARG A 38 28.97 -7.51 11.93
C ARG A 38 28.91 -7.02 10.48
N GLY A 39 28.99 -5.71 10.27
CA GLY A 39 29.02 -5.22 8.90
C GLY A 39 29.42 -3.77 8.76
N LEU A 40 29.46 -3.33 7.50
CA LEU A 40 29.80 -1.99 7.07
C LEU A 40 28.66 -1.41 6.24
N VAL A 41 28.30 -0.16 6.49
CA VAL A 41 27.47 0.64 5.59
C VAL A 41 28.31 1.77 5.02
N CYS A 42 28.42 1.85 3.69
CA CYS A 42 29.20 2.88 3.01
C CYS A 42 28.45 3.43 1.79
N ASP A 43 28.95 4.54 1.25
CA ASP A 43 28.47 5.04 -0.04
C ASP A 43 29.20 4.35 -1.22
N GLY A 44 28.75 4.63 -2.47
CA GLY A 44 29.35 4.08 -3.69
C GLY A 44 30.81 4.47 -3.94
N ALA A 45 31.35 5.43 -3.17
CA ALA A 45 32.77 5.80 -3.15
C ALA A 45 33.55 5.10 -2.03
N GLY A 46 32.90 4.24 -1.24
CA GLY A 46 33.48 3.54 -0.09
C GLY A 46 33.62 4.42 1.15
N GLN A 47 32.94 5.58 1.21
CA GLN A 47 32.95 6.42 2.41
C GLN A 47 31.96 5.84 3.44
N PRO A 48 32.38 5.68 4.70
CA PRO A 48 31.52 5.14 5.75
C PRO A 48 30.31 6.05 5.99
N LEU A 49 29.19 5.44 6.31
CA LEU A 49 27.95 6.14 6.65
C LEU A 49 27.63 5.95 8.13
N GLU A 50 27.76 7.03 8.91
CA GLU A 50 27.40 7.08 10.31
C GLU A 50 25.89 7.24 10.51
N GLY A 51 25.34 6.63 11.57
CA GLY A 51 23.96 6.82 12.01
C GLY A 51 22.90 6.06 11.18
N VAL A 52 23.32 5.18 10.27
CA VAL A 52 22.36 4.31 9.55
C VAL A 52 21.83 3.25 10.50
N VAL A 53 20.52 3.17 10.63
CA VAL A 53 19.88 2.15 11.47
C VAL A 53 19.92 0.81 10.78
N VAL A 54 20.43 -0.19 11.48
CA VAL A 54 20.53 -1.59 11.04
C VAL A 54 19.74 -2.46 12.01
N SER A 55 18.99 -3.43 11.49
CA SER A 55 18.14 -4.30 12.28
C SER A 55 18.25 -5.76 11.85
N ASP A 56 18.03 -6.66 12.81
CA ASP A 56 17.87 -8.10 12.60
C ASP A 56 16.37 -8.55 12.62
N GLY A 57 15.45 -7.57 12.65
CA GLY A 57 14.01 -7.82 12.78
C GLY A 57 13.50 -7.86 14.22
N TYR A 58 14.42 -7.83 15.22
CA TYR A 58 14.08 -7.86 16.65
C TYR A 58 14.62 -6.63 17.39
N LYS A 59 15.81 -6.20 17.05
CA LYS A 59 16.48 -5.02 17.62
C LYS A 59 17.12 -4.17 16.52
N CYS A 60 17.41 -2.93 16.86
CA CYS A 60 18.04 -1.97 15.97
C CYS A 60 19.32 -1.41 16.63
N VAL A 61 20.33 -1.16 15.81
CA VAL A 61 21.54 -0.44 16.16
C VAL A 61 21.84 0.63 15.11
N ALA A 62 22.61 1.66 15.45
CA ALA A 62 23.09 2.63 14.47
C ALA A 62 24.54 2.35 14.13
N THR A 63 24.94 2.59 12.87
CA THR A 63 26.35 2.54 12.46
C THR A 63 27.16 3.60 13.16
N LYS A 64 28.41 3.24 13.51
CA LYS A 64 29.41 4.13 14.10
C LYS A 64 30.00 5.08 13.04
N SER A 65 30.87 6.01 13.44
CA SER A 65 31.53 6.98 12.54
C SER A 65 32.39 6.33 11.43
N ASP A 66 32.79 5.08 11.62
CA ASP A 66 33.50 4.27 10.63
C ASP A 66 32.56 3.45 9.74
N GLY A 67 31.26 3.65 9.86
CA GLY A 67 30.22 2.92 9.13
C GLY A 67 29.95 1.50 9.64
N MET A 68 30.66 1.07 10.69
CA MET A 68 30.53 -0.28 11.24
C MET A 68 29.32 -0.42 12.15
N PHE A 69 28.72 -1.60 12.11
CA PHE A 69 27.69 -2.03 13.05
C PHE A 69 27.96 -3.44 13.58
N GLU A 70 27.41 -3.75 14.73
CA GLU A 70 27.50 -5.05 15.38
C GLU A 70 26.15 -5.40 16.00
N LEU A 71 25.69 -6.62 15.78
CA LEU A 71 24.47 -7.18 16.33
C LEU A 71 24.80 -8.51 17.03
N ASP A 72 24.19 -8.70 18.17
CA ASP A 72 24.11 -9.93 18.92
C ASP A 72 22.73 -10.55 18.60
N SER A 73 22.59 -11.14 17.42
CA SER A 73 21.35 -11.70 16.89
C SER A 73 21.19 -13.16 17.32
N ASP A 74 19.96 -13.54 17.61
CA ASP A 74 19.59 -14.94 17.80
C ASP A 74 19.50 -15.60 16.42
N LEU A 75 20.50 -16.41 16.07
CA LEU A 75 20.61 -17.05 14.74
C LEU A 75 19.57 -18.16 14.51
N ASP A 76 18.89 -18.64 15.56
CA ASP A 76 17.84 -19.65 15.40
C ASP A 76 16.55 -19.04 14.82
N VAL A 77 16.37 -17.71 14.97
CA VAL A 77 15.17 -17.01 14.52
C VAL A 77 15.46 -15.90 13.51
N THR A 78 16.68 -15.34 13.48
CA THR A 78 17.06 -14.25 12.58
C THR A 78 17.30 -14.78 11.16
N LYS A 79 16.45 -14.42 10.23
CA LYS A 79 16.60 -14.76 8.81
C LYS A 79 17.29 -13.66 8.00
N PHE A 80 17.05 -12.40 8.37
CA PHE A 80 17.49 -11.22 7.64
C PHE A 80 18.22 -10.22 8.54
N VAL A 81 19.14 -9.48 7.94
CA VAL A 81 19.61 -8.21 8.48
C VAL A 81 19.35 -7.14 7.44
N PHE A 82 18.80 -6.03 7.84
CA PHE A 82 18.39 -4.95 6.94
C PHE A 82 18.75 -3.58 7.48
N ILE A 83 18.81 -2.62 6.58
CA ILE A 83 19.03 -1.21 6.91
C ILE A 83 17.73 -0.43 6.74
N SER A 84 17.46 0.51 7.67
CA SER A 84 16.51 1.58 7.41
C SER A 84 17.19 2.58 6.47
N ILE A 85 16.89 2.50 5.15
CA ILE A 85 17.55 3.34 4.14
C ILE A 85 17.47 4.80 4.59
N PRO A 86 18.62 5.50 4.74
CA PRO A 86 18.62 6.88 5.20
C PRO A 86 18.12 7.84 4.10
N SER A 87 17.53 8.94 4.52
CA SER A 87 17.13 10.02 3.61
C SER A 87 18.31 10.53 2.78
N GLY A 88 18.05 10.89 1.53
CA GLY A 88 19.06 11.41 0.61
C GLY A 88 19.87 10.33 -0.12
N TYR A 89 19.55 9.07 0.08
CA TYR A 89 20.16 7.95 -0.65
C TYR A 89 19.14 7.27 -1.58
N THR A 90 19.63 6.77 -2.69
CA THR A 90 18.83 6.03 -3.66
C THR A 90 18.49 4.66 -3.10
N VAL A 91 17.23 4.25 -3.24
CA VAL A 91 16.81 2.88 -2.91
C VAL A 91 17.41 1.91 -3.94
N PRO A 92 18.35 1.02 -3.55
CA PRO A 92 18.85 0.00 -4.47
C PRO A 92 17.74 -0.94 -4.87
N THR A 93 17.71 -1.40 -6.12
CA THR A 93 16.66 -2.30 -6.59
C THR A 93 17.17 -3.44 -7.45
N LYS A 94 16.46 -4.57 -7.37
CA LYS A 94 16.56 -5.68 -8.33
C LYS A 94 15.15 -6.01 -8.80
N ASN A 95 14.91 -5.99 -10.10
CA ASN A 95 13.58 -6.20 -10.68
C ASN A 95 12.50 -5.26 -10.10
N GLY A 96 12.88 -4.01 -9.73
CA GLY A 96 11.99 -3.03 -9.10
C GLY A 96 11.71 -3.26 -7.61
N LEU A 97 12.17 -4.36 -7.04
CA LEU A 97 12.09 -4.64 -5.61
C LEU A 97 13.25 -4.00 -4.86
N PRO A 98 13.01 -3.33 -3.72
CA PRO A 98 14.06 -2.70 -2.92
C PRO A 98 15.04 -3.72 -2.33
N LEU A 99 16.33 -3.41 -2.39
CA LEU A 99 17.43 -4.21 -1.84
C LEU A 99 18.02 -3.54 -0.60
N PHE A 100 17.29 -3.53 0.48
CA PHE A 100 17.70 -2.95 1.77
C PHE A 100 18.10 -4.01 2.80
N TYR A 101 18.03 -5.28 2.45
CA TYR A 101 18.28 -6.41 3.35
C TYR A 101 19.30 -7.40 2.79
N LYS A 102 19.84 -8.20 3.69
CA LYS A 102 20.65 -9.39 3.42
C LYS A 102 20.01 -10.59 4.06
N ARG A 103 19.99 -11.71 3.35
CA ARG A 103 19.56 -13.00 3.89
C ARG A 103 20.77 -13.69 4.50
N LEU A 104 20.76 -13.97 5.80
CA LEU A 104 21.94 -14.53 6.48
C LEU A 104 22.41 -15.87 5.86
N SER A 105 21.52 -16.72 5.42
CA SER A 105 21.88 -18.00 4.76
C SER A 105 22.69 -17.84 3.46
N GLU A 106 22.74 -16.66 2.87
CA GLU A 106 23.49 -16.33 1.64
C GLU A 106 24.79 -15.58 1.92
N GLU A 107 25.07 -15.22 3.18
CA GLU A 107 26.17 -14.34 3.56
C GLU A 107 27.38 -15.11 4.11
N VAL A 108 28.55 -14.46 4.06
CA VAL A 108 29.83 -15.04 4.45
C VAL A 108 29.98 -15.07 5.97
N ILE A 109 30.41 -16.20 6.51
CA ILE A 109 30.75 -16.37 7.92
C ILE A 109 32.28 -16.38 8.08
N VAL A 110 32.80 -15.51 8.93
CA VAL A 110 34.21 -15.47 9.29
C VAL A 110 34.34 -15.64 10.81
N ASN A 111 35.04 -16.70 11.25
CA ASN A 111 35.20 -17.03 12.67
C ASN A 111 33.89 -17.11 13.46
N GLY A 112 32.80 -17.62 12.84
CA GLY A 112 31.51 -17.77 13.47
C GLY A 112 30.63 -16.50 13.43
N VAL A 113 31.08 -15.41 12.81
CA VAL A 113 30.36 -14.13 12.70
C VAL A 113 29.96 -13.89 11.23
N TYR A 114 28.71 -13.54 10.98
CA TYR A 114 28.27 -13.09 9.68
C TYR A 114 28.83 -11.71 9.34
N CYS A 115 29.41 -11.56 8.14
CA CYS A 115 30.05 -10.33 7.68
C CYS A 115 29.27 -9.73 6.52
N LEU A 116 28.65 -8.56 6.75
CA LEU A 116 27.72 -7.94 5.80
C LEU A 116 28.26 -6.60 5.29
N GLU A 117 27.86 -6.25 4.05
CA GLU A 117 28.14 -4.95 3.46
C GLU A 117 26.88 -4.36 2.81
N PHE A 118 26.60 -3.11 3.11
CA PHE A 118 25.56 -2.32 2.44
C PHE A 118 26.19 -1.11 1.76
N VAL A 119 25.93 -0.95 0.46
CA VAL A 119 26.42 0.18 -0.33
C VAL A 119 25.24 0.99 -0.83
N LEU A 120 25.27 2.29 -0.53
CA LEU A 120 24.19 3.22 -0.89
C LEU A 120 24.71 4.37 -1.76
N ASP A 121 24.02 4.68 -2.84
CA ASP A 121 24.33 5.82 -3.70
C ASP A 121 23.56 7.06 -3.25
N LYS A 122 24.24 8.21 -3.13
CA LYS A 122 23.58 9.49 -2.83
C LYS A 122 22.64 9.87 -3.98
N MET A 123 21.47 10.38 -3.62
CA MET A 123 20.55 10.96 -4.58
C MET A 123 21.13 12.24 -5.19
N THR A 124 20.92 12.42 -6.49
CA THR A 124 21.32 13.65 -7.22
C THR A 124 20.18 14.67 -7.32
N VAL A 125 18.99 14.31 -6.83
CA VAL A 125 17.78 15.15 -6.86
C VAL A 125 17.33 15.44 -5.44
N ASN A 126 16.44 16.43 -5.27
CA ASN A 126 15.88 16.75 -3.97
C ASN A 126 15.12 15.54 -3.40
N SER A 127 15.61 15.00 -2.29
CA SER A 127 15.02 13.85 -1.59
C SER A 127 13.74 14.18 -0.82
N ASP A 128 13.49 15.46 -0.52
CA ASP A 128 12.33 15.89 0.26
C ASP A 128 11.06 16.04 -0.59
N ARG A 129 11.19 15.92 -1.92
CA ARG A 129 10.07 16.03 -2.85
C ARG A 129 9.94 14.77 -3.70
N TYR A 130 8.88 14.01 -3.48
CA TYR A 130 8.63 12.72 -4.16
C TYR A 130 7.13 12.37 -4.15
N SER A 131 6.78 11.30 -4.85
CA SER A 131 5.43 10.72 -4.79
C SER A 131 5.49 9.23 -4.48
N VAL A 132 4.45 8.75 -3.80
CA VAL A 132 4.26 7.33 -3.49
C VAL A 132 2.89 6.90 -4.01
N LEU A 133 2.85 5.81 -4.77
CA LEU A 133 1.61 5.14 -5.17
C LEU A 133 1.24 4.14 -4.07
N MET A 134 0.14 4.39 -3.36
CA MET A 134 -0.41 3.48 -2.35
C MET A 134 -1.44 2.58 -3.02
N VAL A 135 -1.17 1.28 -3.06
CA VAL A 135 -1.93 0.30 -3.84
C VAL A 135 -2.50 -0.77 -2.92
N GLY A 136 -3.81 -0.91 -2.86
CA GLY A 136 -4.48 -1.93 -2.06
C GLY A 136 -4.77 -3.18 -2.87
N ASP A 137 -4.52 -4.34 -2.31
CA ASP A 137 -5.12 -5.63 -2.67
C ASP A 137 -5.17 -5.93 -4.18
N PRO A 138 -4.05 -6.12 -4.89
CA PRO A 138 -4.07 -6.61 -6.28
C PRO A 138 -4.74 -7.97 -6.44
N GLN A 139 -4.47 -8.90 -5.56
CA GLN A 139 -5.11 -10.21 -5.33
C GLN A 139 -5.42 -11.04 -6.58
N PRO A 140 -4.53 -11.26 -7.57
CA PRO A 140 -4.82 -12.14 -8.70
C PRO A 140 -4.97 -13.61 -8.26
N ARG A 141 -5.72 -14.38 -9.07
CA ARG A 141 -5.85 -15.83 -8.97
C ARG A 141 -5.39 -16.49 -10.26
N GLN A 142 -5.11 -17.79 -10.21
CA GLN A 142 -4.89 -18.58 -11.43
C GLN A 142 -6.11 -18.58 -12.35
N ARG A 143 -5.85 -18.69 -13.66
CA ARG A 143 -6.84 -18.60 -14.74
C ARG A 143 -7.86 -19.73 -14.78
N ASP A 144 -7.56 -20.89 -14.22
CA ASP A 144 -8.37 -22.12 -14.34
C ASP A 144 -9.46 -22.28 -13.27
N ARG A 145 -9.70 -21.26 -12.44
CA ARG A 145 -10.72 -21.30 -11.41
C ARG A 145 -12.10 -20.83 -11.90
N ALA A 146 -13.14 -21.13 -11.11
CA ALA A 146 -14.55 -20.98 -11.49
C ALA A 146 -14.97 -19.58 -12.00
N PHE A 147 -14.18 -18.54 -11.71
CA PHE A 147 -14.39 -17.18 -12.19
C PHE A 147 -14.06 -16.98 -13.67
N ASP A 148 -13.21 -17.82 -14.25
CA ASP A 148 -12.84 -17.73 -15.65
C ASP A 148 -14.01 -18.05 -16.60
N LYS A 149 -15.08 -18.69 -16.10
CA LYS A 149 -16.30 -18.96 -16.86
C LYS A 149 -17.04 -17.69 -17.29
N VAL A 150 -16.78 -16.57 -16.65
CA VAL A 150 -17.37 -15.28 -16.99
C VAL A 150 -16.46 -14.40 -17.84
N GLY A 151 -15.31 -14.92 -18.24
CA GLY A 151 -14.42 -14.25 -19.18
C GLY A 151 -13.59 -13.11 -18.60
N TYR A 152 -13.50 -13.02 -17.28
CA TYR A 152 -12.74 -12.01 -16.57
C TYR A 152 -11.54 -12.66 -15.88
N HIS A 153 -10.35 -12.26 -16.28
CA HIS A 153 -9.11 -12.80 -15.73
C HIS A 153 -8.50 -11.84 -14.73
N SER A 154 -8.29 -12.31 -13.50
CA SER A 154 -7.68 -11.52 -12.44
C SER A 154 -6.30 -10.99 -12.80
N LEU A 155 -5.50 -11.79 -13.53
CA LEU A 155 -4.20 -11.37 -14.03
C LEU A 155 -4.28 -10.22 -15.05
N ASP A 156 -5.31 -10.19 -15.89
CA ASP A 156 -5.49 -9.10 -16.85
C ASP A 156 -5.79 -7.77 -16.14
N CYS A 157 -6.51 -7.82 -15.01
CA CYS A 157 -6.75 -6.64 -14.18
C CYS A 157 -5.47 -6.11 -13.54
N CYS A 158 -4.63 -7.03 -13.05
CA CYS A 158 -3.33 -6.66 -12.51
C CYS A 158 -2.40 -6.08 -13.57
N ASN A 159 -2.35 -6.68 -14.75
CA ASN A 159 -1.54 -6.16 -15.85
C ASN A 159 -1.93 -4.74 -16.25
N ASP A 160 -3.19 -4.42 -16.11
CA ASP A 160 -3.72 -3.09 -16.33
C ASP A 160 -3.32 -2.10 -15.26
N LEU A 161 -3.52 -2.51 -14.04
CA LEU A 161 -3.06 -1.75 -12.90
C LEU A 161 -1.57 -1.43 -13.04
N TYR A 162 -0.74 -2.43 -13.33
CA TYR A 162 0.71 -2.26 -13.45
C TYR A 162 1.08 -1.33 -14.62
N ARG A 163 0.34 -1.39 -15.73
CA ARG A 163 0.54 -0.48 -16.84
C ARG A 163 0.19 0.96 -16.45
N ASP A 164 -0.97 1.17 -15.82
CA ASP A 164 -1.41 2.49 -15.38
C ASP A 164 -0.45 3.09 -14.34
N MET A 165 0.00 2.30 -13.36
CA MET A 165 1.01 2.70 -12.38
C MET A 165 2.32 3.12 -13.05
N ARG A 166 2.79 2.36 -14.04
CA ARG A 166 4.02 2.66 -14.80
C ARG A 166 3.89 3.96 -15.58
N GLU A 167 2.76 4.19 -16.25
CA GLU A 167 2.49 5.42 -16.99
C GLU A 167 2.42 6.63 -16.04
N THR A 168 1.69 6.52 -14.94
CA THR A 168 1.61 7.54 -13.89
C THR A 168 2.99 7.84 -13.30
N GLY A 169 3.73 6.81 -12.92
CA GLY A 169 5.09 6.97 -12.39
C GLY A 169 6.07 7.55 -13.41
N SER A 170 5.89 7.24 -14.70
CA SER A 170 6.69 7.87 -15.78
C SER A 170 6.47 9.37 -15.82
N VAL A 171 5.23 9.84 -15.74
CA VAL A 171 4.91 11.28 -15.70
C VAL A 171 5.48 11.94 -14.45
N ILE A 172 5.32 11.33 -13.28
CA ILE A 172 5.83 11.85 -12.01
C ILE A 172 7.36 12.01 -12.05
N ARG A 173 8.07 11.01 -12.56
CA ARG A 173 9.54 10.97 -12.59
C ARG A 173 10.19 12.02 -13.49
N HIS A 174 9.45 12.74 -14.32
CA HIS A 174 9.99 13.91 -15.01
C HIS A 174 10.35 15.06 -14.05
N ASN A 175 9.73 15.08 -12.85
CA ASN A 175 9.88 16.22 -11.94
C ASN A 175 10.37 15.83 -10.53
N ARG A 176 10.19 14.57 -10.11
CA ARG A 176 10.52 14.09 -8.77
C ARG A 176 10.59 12.56 -8.70
N PRO A 177 11.27 11.97 -7.73
CA PRO A 177 11.24 10.52 -7.50
C PRO A 177 9.82 9.98 -7.34
N CYS A 178 9.62 8.75 -7.78
CA CYS A 178 8.37 7.99 -7.60
C CYS A 178 8.68 6.66 -6.94
N TYR A 179 7.82 6.25 -6.03
CA TYR A 179 7.85 4.97 -5.33
C TYR A 179 6.46 4.36 -5.35
N ALA A 180 6.35 3.07 -5.06
CA ALA A 180 5.07 2.44 -4.76
C ALA A 180 5.15 1.63 -3.47
N ILE A 181 4.01 1.52 -2.77
CA ILE A 181 3.81 0.61 -1.65
C ILE A 181 2.54 -0.18 -1.92
N VAL A 182 2.67 -1.49 -2.07
CA VAL A 182 1.53 -2.41 -2.17
C VAL A 182 1.17 -2.87 -0.77
N LEU A 183 -0.06 -2.59 -0.35
CA LEU A 183 -0.54 -2.70 1.03
C LEU A 183 -1.07 -4.10 1.37
N GLY A 184 -0.41 -5.13 0.87
CA GLY A 184 -0.74 -6.53 1.11
C GLY A 184 -1.76 -7.11 0.14
N ASP A 185 -2.02 -8.42 0.33
CA ASP A 185 -2.82 -9.21 -0.58
C ASP A 185 -2.36 -9.07 -2.03
N ILE A 186 -1.04 -9.25 -2.22
CA ILE A 186 -0.39 -9.19 -3.54
C ILE A 186 -0.99 -10.27 -4.44
N VAL A 187 -1.29 -11.44 -3.86
CA VAL A 187 -1.94 -12.57 -4.52
C VAL A 187 -3.17 -13.02 -3.70
N HIS A 188 -3.97 -13.94 -4.24
CA HIS A 188 -5.10 -14.53 -3.53
C HIS A 188 -4.83 -16.03 -3.29
N GLU A 189 -4.10 -16.34 -2.23
CA GLU A 189 -3.76 -17.70 -1.79
C GLU A 189 -2.96 -18.54 -2.81
N ASP A 190 -2.36 -17.91 -3.81
CA ASP A 190 -1.59 -18.57 -4.86
C ASP A 190 -0.19 -17.93 -4.98
N MET A 191 0.72 -18.39 -4.14
CA MET A 191 2.09 -17.84 -4.03
C MET A 191 2.90 -18.02 -5.33
N SER A 192 2.50 -18.93 -6.23
CA SER A 192 3.15 -19.07 -7.54
C SER A 192 3.02 -17.82 -8.40
N LEU A 193 2.03 -16.97 -8.12
CA LEU A 193 1.80 -15.72 -8.83
C LEU A 193 2.72 -14.57 -8.38
N PHE A 194 3.52 -14.73 -7.33
CA PHE A 194 4.55 -13.75 -6.97
C PHE A 194 5.57 -13.56 -8.10
N ASP A 195 5.95 -14.63 -8.81
CA ASP A 195 6.84 -14.51 -9.96
C ASP A 195 6.21 -13.75 -11.12
N GLU A 196 4.92 -13.90 -11.36
CA GLU A 196 4.19 -13.14 -12.37
C GLU A 196 4.08 -11.66 -11.95
N TYR A 197 3.80 -11.37 -10.70
CA TYR A 197 3.81 -10.01 -10.15
C TYR A 197 5.18 -9.33 -10.32
N ILE A 198 6.27 -10.03 -10.03
CA ILE A 198 7.62 -9.50 -10.23
C ILE A 198 7.89 -9.27 -11.71
N LYS A 199 7.58 -10.24 -12.56
CA LYS A 199 7.85 -10.20 -14.00
C LYS A 199 7.03 -9.14 -14.73
N GLU A 200 5.75 -9.05 -14.50
CA GLU A 200 4.83 -8.16 -15.23
C GLU A 200 4.61 -6.82 -14.52
N GLY A 201 4.73 -6.80 -13.19
CA GLY A 201 4.59 -5.63 -12.34
C GLY A 201 5.92 -4.95 -12.04
N THR A 202 6.56 -5.30 -10.93
CA THR A 202 7.66 -4.53 -10.34
C THR A 202 8.87 -4.36 -11.26
N SER A 203 9.28 -5.41 -12.02
CA SER A 203 10.44 -5.32 -12.92
C SER A 203 10.26 -4.31 -14.05
N LYS A 204 9.03 -3.98 -14.40
CA LYS A 204 8.68 -3.04 -15.47
C LYS A 204 8.29 -1.64 -14.99
N MET A 205 8.13 -1.45 -13.67
CA MET A 205 7.71 -0.16 -13.09
C MET A 205 8.70 0.98 -13.37
N GLY A 206 10.00 0.67 -13.28
CA GLY A 206 11.06 1.65 -13.40
C GLY A 206 11.25 2.54 -12.16
N PHE A 207 10.65 2.19 -11.04
CA PHE A 207 10.81 2.80 -9.71
C PHE A 207 10.63 1.73 -8.62
N PRO A 208 11.19 1.96 -7.41
CA PRO A 208 11.10 1.00 -6.31
C PRO A 208 9.65 0.75 -5.88
N THR A 209 9.31 -0.52 -5.69
CA THR A 209 8.01 -0.96 -5.19
C THR A 209 8.20 -1.78 -3.91
N PHE A 210 7.79 -1.20 -2.78
CA PHE A 210 7.78 -1.84 -1.48
C PHE A 210 6.52 -2.68 -1.30
N ASN A 211 6.59 -3.74 -0.51
CA ASN A 211 5.48 -4.68 -0.35
C ASN A 211 5.20 -4.91 1.14
N VAL A 212 3.93 -4.87 1.50
CA VAL A 212 3.38 -5.30 2.79
C VAL A 212 2.83 -6.71 2.59
N ILE A 213 2.96 -7.59 3.57
CA ILE A 213 2.32 -8.90 3.54
C ILE A 213 0.84 -8.77 3.95
N GLY A 214 -0.08 -9.45 3.22
CA GLY A 214 -1.49 -9.54 3.55
C GLY A 214 -1.90 -10.95 3.97
N ASN A 215 -3.15 -11.14 4.39
CA ASN A 215 -3.61 -12.44 4.84
C ASN A 215 -3.70 -13.49 3.71
N HIS A 216 -3.89 -13.06 2.47
CA HIS A 216 -3.88 -13.94 1.31
C HIS A 216 -2.49 -14.21 0.73
N ASP A 217 -1.46 -13.59 1.30
CA ASP A 217 -0.06 -13.81 0.93
C ASP A 217 0.63 -14.88 1.80
N HIS A 218 -0.09 -15.47 2.75
CA HIS A 218 0.39 -16.56 3.60
C HIS A 218 0.06 -17.93 2.99
N ASP A 219 1.00 -18.86 3.10
CA ASP A 219 0.73 -20.25 2.77
C ASP A 219 -0.17 -20.89 3.85
N THR A 220 -1.43 -21.10 3.51
CA THR A 220 -2.43 -21.67 4.41
C THR A 220 -2.19 -23.14 4.76
N GLN A 221 -1.24 -23.82 4.09
CA GLN A 221 -0.85 -25.21 4.43
C GLN A 221 0.23 -25.26 5.51
N SER A 222 0.81 -24.13 5.89
CA SER A 222 1.81 -24.04 6.94
C SER A 222 1.22 -24.26 8.33
N LEU A 223 2.07 -24.60 9.31
CA LEU A 223 1.66 -24.89 10.68
C LEU A 223 1.68 -23.65 11.58
N THR A 224 2.56 -22.70 11.29
CA THR A 224 2.73 -21.46 12.05
C THR A 224 2.61 -20.24 11.15
N ASP A 225 2.38 -19.09 11.74
CA ASP A 225 2.31 -17.79 11.06
C ASP A 225 3.64 -17.46 10.33
N GLU A 226 4.76 -17.69 11.01
CA GLU A 226 6.11 -17.49 10.49
C GLU A 226 6.43 -18.41 9.31
N GLU A 227 5.99 -19.67 9.37
CA GLU A 227 6.11 -20.58 8.23
C GLU A 227 5.22 -20.16 7.07
N GLY A 228 4.02 -19.62 7.36
CA GLY A 228 3.09 -19.13 6.36
C GLY A 228 3.64 -17.96 5.55
N ALA A 229 4.48 -17.14 6.14
CA ALA A 229 5.08 -15.98 5.49
C ALA A 229 6.30 -16.32 4.60
N TRP A 230 6.83 -17.55 4.64
CA TRP A 230 8.10 -17.90 4.00
C TRP A 230 8.13 -17.62 2.48
N ALA A 231 7.05 -17.87 1.77
CA ALA A 231 6.98 -17.65 0.32
C ALA A 231 7.06 -16.15 -0.03
N PHE A 232 6.46 -15.30 0.80
CA PHE A 232 6.60 -13.84 0.71
C PHE A 232 8.04 -13.43 1.01
N GLU A 233 8.61 -13.91 2.11
CA GLU A 233 9.99 -13.60 2.51
C GLU A 233 11.01 -14.01 1.44
N GLU A 234 10.81 -15.15 0.76
CA GLU A 234 11.68 -15.62 -0.34
C GLU A 234 11.71 -14.64 -1.52
N LYS A 235 10.63 -13.95 -1.79
CA LYS A 235 10.50 -13.05 -2.94
C LYS A 235 10.77 -11.59 -2.58
N PHE A 236 10.33 -11.14 -1.39
CA PHE A 236 10.27 -9.72 -1.04
C PHE A 236 11.15 -9.33 0.15
N GLY A 237 11.72 -10.30 0.88
CA GLY A 237 12.51 -10.07 2.08
C GLY A 237 11.68 -9.97 3.36
N PRO A 238 12.16 -9.26 4.39
CA PRO A 238 11.51 -9.21 5.70
C PRO A 238 10.08 -8.64 5.61
N THR A 239 9.17 -9.18 6.43
CA THR A 239 7.78 -8.71 6.51
C THR A 239 7.63 -7.43 7.34
N ASN A 240 8.60 -7.16 8.22
CA ASN A 240 8.66 -5.97 9.07
C ASN A 240 9.96 -5.22 8.79
N TYR A 241 9.86 -3.96 8.37
CA TYR A 241 11.02 -3.15 8.03
C TYR A 241 10.70 -1.66 8.00
N SER A 242 11.73 -0.81 7.96
CA SER A 242 11.58 0.63 7.85
C SER A 242 12.52 1.25 6.81
N PHE A 243 12.20 2.46 6.38
CA PHE A 243 13.04 3.26 5.49
C PHE A 243 12.66 4.74 5.57
N ASN A 244 13.55 5.63 5.10
CA ASN A 244 13.31 7.05 5.12
C ASN A 244 13.30 7.64 3.71
N LEU A 245 12.28 8.42 3.40
CA LEU A 245 12.23 9.24 2.20
C LEU A 245 12.03 10.70 2.62
N GLY A 246 12.99 11.56 2.30
CA GLY A 246 12.99 12.94 2.79
C GLY A 246 12.87 13.01 4.32
N LYS A 247 11.89 13.77 4.80
CA LYS A 247 11.61 13.95 6.23
C LYS A 247 10.59 12.95 6.80
N VAL A 248 10.21 11.96 6.03
CA VAL A 248 9.19 10.97 6.41
C VAL A 248 9.85 9.64 6.70
N HIS A 249 9.54 9.08 7.86
CA HIS A 249 9.91 7.74 8.23
C HIS A 249 8.77 6.78 7.90
N TYR A 250 9.05 5.80 7.05
CA TYR A 250 8.12 4.73 6.69
C TYR A 250 8.42 3.50 7.52
N ILE A 251 7.38 2.91 8.08
CA ILE A 251 7.47 1.65 8.80
C ILE A 251 6.42 0.69 8.23
N VAL A 252 6.88 -0.44 7.74
CA VAL A 252 6.04 -1.53 7.21
C VAL A 252 5.93 -2.60 8.26
N ILE A 253 4.71 -3.02 8.55
CA ILE A 253 4.42 -3.93 9.66
C ILE A 253 3.48 -5.03 9.17
N ASP A 254 3.86 -6.27 9.45
CA ASP A 254 2.96 -7.40 9.42
C ASP A 254 2.02 -7.33 10.63
N ASN A 255 0.77 -6.99 10.38
CA ASN A 255 -0.25 -6.90 11.41
C ASN A 255 -1.37 -7.94 11.26
N VAL A 256 -1.09 -8.98 10.49
CA VAL A 256 -2.00 -10.11 10.28
C VAL A 256 -1.42 -11.33 10.96
N ILE A 257 -2.08 -11.80 12.01
CA ILE A 257 -1.67 -12.98 12.75
C ILE A 257 -2.52 -14.16 12.29
N GLN A 258 -1.91 -15.09 11.59
CA GLN A 258 -2.55 -16.32 11.15
C GLN A 258 -2.48 -17.39 12.24
N SER A 259 -3.56 -18.09 12.46
CA SER A 259 -3.64 -19.17 13.44
C SER A 259 -4.01 -20.48 12.79
N ASN A 260 -3.27 -21.54 13.15
CA ASN A 260 -3.56 -22.88 12.69
C ASN A 260 -4.86 -23.40 13.34
N LYS A 261 -5.76 -23.90 12.49
CA LYS A 261 -6.96 -24.60 12.92
C LYS A 261 -7.13 -25.85 12.07
N ASN A 262 -6.99 -27.00 12.71
CA ASN A 262 -7.12 -28.32 12.06
C ASN A 262 -6.10 -28.56 10.92
N GLY A 263 -4.87 -28.10 11.06
CA GLY A 263 -3.80 -28.36 10.10
C GLY A 263 -3.66 -27.35 8.96
N SER A 264 -4.35 -26.21 9.05
CA SER A 264 -4.18 -25.10 8.09
C SER A 264 -4.34 -23.75 8.76
N LEU A 265 -3.71 -22.70 8.22
CA LEU A 265 -3.83 -21.31 8.70
C LEU A 265 -5.14 -20.70 8.19
N THR A 266 -6.24 -20.98 8.90
CA THR A 266 -7.59 -20.55 8.48
C THR A 266 -8.22 -19.49 9.37
N SER A 267 -7.55 -19.07 10.43
CA SER A 267 -8.06 -18.06 11.36
C SER A 267 -7.12 -16.87 11.39
N THR A 268 -7.63 -15.73 10.93
CA THR A 268 -6.90 -14.47 10.89
C THR A 268 -7.30 -13.59 12.07
N THR A 269 -6.31 -13.04 12.76
CA THR A 269 -6.49 -12.03 13.80
C THR A 269 -5.68 -10.78 13.45
N VAL A 270 -6.30 -9.62 13.52
CA VAL A 270 -5.61 -8.34 13.31
C VAL A 270 -4.95 -7.88 14.60
N GLY A 271 -3.69 -7.47 14.52
CA GLY A 271 -2.91 -6.97 15.65
C GLY A 271 -1.42 -7.20 15.45
N LEU A 272 -0.59 -6.78 16.39
CA LEU A 272 0.85 -7.01 16.35
C LEU A 272 1.23 -8.14 17.33
N ARG A 273 2.16 -9.00 16.91
CA ARG A 273 2.86 -9.89 17.83
C ARG A 273 3.74 -9.06 18.78
N ASP A 274 4.12 -9.65 19.90
CA ASP A 274 4.87 -8.93 20.93
C ASP A 274 6.31 -8.60 20.49
N ASP A 275 6.91 -9.49 19.72
CA ASP A 275 8.22 -9.31 19.09
C ASP A 275 8.21 -8.16 18.08
N ILE A 276 7.19 -8.09 17.21
CA ILE A 276 7.00 -6.99 16.24
C ILE A 276 6.84 -5.65 16.98
N LEU A 277 6.03 -5.61 18.03
CA LEU A 277 5.88 -4.39 18.83
C LEU A 277 7.20 -3.96 19.47
N ALA A 278 8.00 -4.92 19.95
CA ALA A 278 9.32 -4.63 20.53
C ALA A 278 10.27 -4.05 19.48
N TRP A 279 10.30 -4.63 18.28
CA TRP A 279 11.06 -4.11 17.15
C TRP A 279 10.61 -2.71 16.75
N VAL A 280 9.30 -2.45 16.61
CA VAL A 280 8.76 -1.11 16.30
C VAL A 280 9.24 -0.06 17.30
N LYS A 281 9.26 -0.40 18.60
CA LYS A 281 9.75 0.49 19.65
C LYS A 281 11.26 0.75 19.50
N SER A 282 12.03 -0.27 19.16
CA SER A 282 13.46 -0.18 18.92
C SER A 282 13.75 0.74 17.72
N ASP A 283 13.09 0.52 16.59
CA ASP A 283 13.23 1.31 15.37
C ASP A 283 12.85 2.78 15.59
N LEU A 284 11.67 3.03 16.14
CA LEU A 284 11.17 4.38 16.43
C LEU A 284 11.99 5.14 17.48
N SER A 285 12.86 4.46 18.24
CA SER A 285 13.78 5.11 19.19
C SER A 285 14.86 5.92 18.49
N PHE A 286 15.21 5.59 17.26
CA PHE A 286 16.19 6.28 16.42
C PHE A 286 15.56 7.41 15.57
N VAL A 287 14.25 7.57 15.59
CA VAL A 287 13.53 8.55 14.76
C VAL A 287 13.28 9.83 15.55
N ASP A 288 13.58 10.98 14.93
CA ASP A 288 13.28 12.30 15.51
C ASP A 288 11.76 12.45 15.72
N LYS A 289 11.38 12.96 16.89
CA LYS A 289 9.96 13.10 17.26
C LYS A 289 9.23 14.19 16.46
N SER A 290 9.95 15.08 15.78
CA SER A 290 9.38 16.04 14.82
C SER A 290 9.06 15.42 13.45
N SER A 291 9.53 14.20 13.17
CA SER A 291 9.29 13.50 11.91
C SER A 291 7.82 13.14 11.73
N THR A 292 7.40 13.04 10.47
CA THR A 292 6.16 12.36 10.10
C THR A 292 6.41 10.87 9.98
N ILE A 293 5.55 10.07 10.59
CA ILE A 293 5.55 8.61 10.45
C ILE A 293 4.48 8.20 9.45
N MET A 294 4.84 7.40 8.47
CA MET A 294 3.92 6.64 7.63
C MET A 294 3.97 5.17 8.01
N ILE A 295 2.95 4.70 8.73
CA ILE A 295 2.80 3.31 9.09
C ILE A 295 1.98 2.61 8.01
N CYS A 296 2.59 1.63 7.34
CA CYS A 296 1.99 0.85 6.26
C CYS A 296 1.76 -0.58 6.75
N MET A 297 0.52 -1.01 6.71
CA MET A 297 0.12 -2.35 7.14
C MET A 297 -1.03 -2.85 6.27
N HIS A 298 -1.29 -4.15 6.30
CA HIS A 298 -2.36 -4.68 5.48
C HIS A 298 -3.73 -4.34 6.03
N SER A 299 -4.01 -4.65 7.27
CA SER A 299 -5.34 -4.43 7.88
C SER A 299 -5.35 -3.15 8.73
N PRO A 300 -6.35 -2.25 8.55
CA PRO A 300 -6.38 -0.99 9.30
C PRO A 300 -6.64 -1.22 10.79
N MET A 301 -5.79 -0.66 11.64
CA MET A 301 -5.93 -0.75 13.09
C MET A 301 -6.63 0.48 13.70
N PHE A 302 -6.42 1.66 13.14
CA PHE A 302 -6.92 2.92 13.72
C PHE A 302 -8.24 3.41 13.09
N MET A 303 -8.80 2.67 12.14
CA MET A 303 -10.15 2.89 11.62
C MET A 303 -11.26 2.24 12.46
N THR A 304 -10.90 1.44 13.44
CA THR A 304 -11.86 0.73 14.30
C THR A 304 -11.65 1.07 15.77
N SER A 305 -12.73 1.18 16.51
CA SER A 305 -12.70 1.30 17.98
C SER A 305 -12.46 -0.03 18.69
N LYS A 306 -12.39 -1.16 17.95
CA LYS A 306 -12.14 -2.48 18.56
C LYS A 306 -10.77 -2.52 19.23
N SER A 307 -10.71 -3.23 20.34
CA SER A 307 -9.45 -3.59 20.97
C SER A 307 -8.78 -4.67 20.13
N LEU A 308 -7.61 -4.36 19.57
CA LEU A 308 -6.77 -5.28 18.79
C LEU A 308 -5.49 -5.57 19.57
N LYS A 309 -4.88 -6.73 19.31
CA LYS A 309 -3.63 -7.11 19.98
C LYS A 309 -2.56 -6.04 19.77
N ASN A 310 -2.01 -5.53 20.85
CA ASN A 310 -0.95 -4.51 20.87
C ASN A 310 -1.29 -3.16 20.21
N LYS A 311 -2.56 -2.87 19.90
CA LYS A 311 -2.98 -1.56 19.36
C LYS A 311 -2.68 -0.43 20.34
N ALA A 312 -3.08 -0.55 21.61
CA ALA A 312 -2.86 0.51 22.59
C ALA A 312 -1.37 0.81 22.88
N PRO A 313 -0.48 -0.19 23.06
CA PRO A 313 0.96 0.06 23.15
C PRO A 313 1.55 0.71 21.88
N LEU A 314 1.12 0.30 20.69
CA LEU A 314 1.53 0.93 19.42
C LEU A 314 1.07 2.39 19.38
N ALA A 315 -0.18 2.66 19.73
CA ALA A 315 -0.74 4.02 19.82
C ALA A 315 0.09 4.91 20.74
N ALA A 316 0.52 4.38 21.89
CA ALA A 316 1.37 5.10 22.84
C ALA A 316 2.73 5.47 22.24
N GLU A 317 3.33 4.61 21.41
CA GLU A 317 4.58 4.95 20.71
C GLU A 317 4.34 6.00 19.62
N LEU A 318 3.33 5.83 18.78
CA LEU A 318 3.00 6.75 17.69
C LEU A 318 2.59 8.14 18.17
N SER A 319 1.97 8.24 19.36
CA SER A 319 1.57 9.52 19.96
C SER A 319 2.74 10.46 20.28
N LYS A 320 3.97 9.95 20.29
CA LYS A 320 5.20 10.72 20.58
C LYS A 320 5.67 11.54 19.37
N PHE A 321 5.14 11.31 18.18
CA PHE A 321 5.58 11.95 16.94
C PHE A 321 4.67 13.11 16.55
N ALA A 322 5.21 14.03 15.74
CA ALA A 322 4.49 15.21 15.33
C ALA A 322 3.25 14.87 14.48
N LYS A 323 3.37 13.91 13.57
CA LYS A 323 2.32 13.50 12.65
C LYS A 323 2.46 12.02 12.27
N VAL A 324 1.33 11.34 12.17
CA VAL A 324 1.26 9.93 11.78
C VAL A 324 0.18 9.73 10.72
N HIS A 325 0.49 8.95 9.70
CA HIS A 325 -0.48 8.46 8.74
C HIS A 325 -0.45 6.92 8.75
N GLU A 326 -1.60 6.30 8.96
CA GLU A 326 -1.81 4.87 8.71
C GLU A 326 -2.30 4.69 7.28
N TRP A 327 -1.66 3.80 6.52
CA TRP A 327 -2.09 3.38 5.20
C TRP A 327 -2.35 1.87 5.20
N ALA A 328 -3.55 1.46 4.79
CA ALA A 328 -3.95 0.06 4.82
C ALA A 328 -4.84 -0.33 3.63
N GLY A 329 -4.90 -1.63 3.30
CA GLY A 329 -5.80 -2.29 2.37
C GLY A 329 -6.87 -3.11 3.10
N HIS A 330 -6.99 -4.40 2.78
CA HIS A 330 -7.76 -5.45 3.44
C HIS A 330 -9.29 -5.32 3.41
N ILE A 331 -9.80 -4.17 3.80
CA ILE A 331 -11.26 -3.96 3.89
C ILE A 331 -11.89 -3.62 2.54
N HIS A 332 -11.08 -3.52 1.48
CA HIS A 332 -11.50 -3.21 0.10
C HIS A 332 -12.39 -1.96 0.02
N ASN A 333 -12.20 -1.04 0.93
CA ASN A 333 -12.99 0.16 1.06
C ASN A 333 -12.09 1.40 0.99
N MET A 334 -12.64 2.51 0.53
CA MET A 334 -11.93 3.79 0.53
C MET A 334 -12.48 4.64 1.66
N ASN A 335 -11.64 4.87 2.66
CA ASN A 335 -12.02 5.66 3.80
C ASN A 335 -10.82 6.48 4.30
N ASN A 336 -11.08 7.74 4.65
CA ASN A 336 -10.15 8.58 5.37
C ASN A 336 -10.77 8.96 6.70
N ASN A 337 -10.08 8.67 7.78
CA ASN A 337 -10.49 9.05 9.12
C ASN A 337 -9.44 9.98 9.74
N CYS A 338 -9.73 11.26 9.79
CA CYS A 338 -8.89 12.26 10.45
C CYS A 338 -9.30 12.54 11.92
N GLU A 339 -10.29 11.80 12.44
CA GLU A 339 -10.78 11.88 13.82
C GLU A 339 -10.56 10.54 14.53
N THR A 340 -9.32 10.02 14.50
CA THR A 340 -8.96 8.80 15.20
C THR A 340 -8.82 9.03 16.72
N GLU A 341 -8.58 7.97 17.47
CA GLU A 341 -8.30 8.05 18.90
C GLU A 341 -7.01 8.83 19.25
N LEU A 342 -6.09 8.98 18.27
CA LEU A 342 -4.86 9.76 18.38
C LEU A 342 -4.99 11.08 17.61
N LYS A 343 -4.77 12.21 18.30
CA LYS A 343 -4.90 13.54 17.69
C LYS A 343 -3.91 13.82 16.55
N ASN A 344 -2.78 13.14 16.54
CA ASN A 344 -1.71 13.29 15.57
C ASN A 344 -1.76 12.21 14.46
N LEU A 345 -2.78 11.32 14.47
CA LEU A 345 -2.89 10.22 13.52
C LEU A 345 -4.11 10.37 12.63
N GLU A 346 -3.90 10.24 11.33
CA GLU A 346 -4.93 10.09 10.31
C GLU A 346 -4.83 8.69 9.68
N ALA A 347 -5.96 7.99 9.57
CA ALA A 347 -6.02 6.64 9.05
C ALA A 347 -6.64 6.61 7.65
N HIS A 348 -6.00 5.89 6.72
CA HIS A 348 -6.38 5.81 5.33
C HIS A 348 -6.51 4.34 4.90
N SER A 349 -7.64 4.00 4.29
CA SER A 349 -7.86 2.71 3.66
C SER A 349 -7.94 2.92 2.15
N VAL A 350 -7.22 2.08 1.41
CA VAL A 350 -7.15 2.11 -0.04
C VAL A 350 -8.02 0.99 -0.61
N VAL A 351 -8.73 1.29 -1.69
CA VAL A 351 -9.58 0.31 -2.38
C VAL A 351 -8.77 -0.85 -2.94
N ARG A 352 -9.44 -2.00 -3.16
CA ARG A 352 -8.89 -3.07 -3.98
C ARG A 352 -8.59 -2.55 -5.39
N ALA A 353 -7.33 -2.62 -5.79
CA ALA A 353 -6.84 -2.01 -7.02
C ALA A 353 -7.36 -2.70 -8.30
N THR A 354 -7.91 -3.91 -8.17
CA THR A 354 -8.42 -4.73 -9.27
C THR A 354 -9.96 -4.80 -9.35
N GLY A 355 -10.67 -4.00 -8.57
CA GLY A 355 -12.13 -3.96 -8.57
C GLY A 355 -12.78 -5.06 -7.71
N GLU A 356 -14.06 -5.29 -7.88
CA GLU A 356 -14.83 -6.24 -7.07
C GLU A 356 -14.57 -7.67 -7.51
N LEU A 357 -13.69 -8.38 -6.80
CA LEU A 357 -13.33 -9.79 -7.05
C LEU A 357 -13.15 -10.11 -8.55
N TRP A 358 -12.56 -9.17 -9.28
CA TRP A 358 -12.29 -9.24 -10.72
C TRP A 358 -13.56 -9.31 -11.61
N THR A 359 -14.73 -9.13 -11.03
CA THR A 359 -16.00 -9.25 -11.76
C THR A 359 -16.55 -7.90 -12.18
N ASN A 360 -16.09 -6.83 -11.57
CA ASN A 360 -16.52 -5.47 -11.87
C ASN A 360 -15.38 -4.46 -11.67
N GLU A 361 -15.40 -3.39 -12.45
CA GLU A 361 -14.46 -2.27 -12.33
C GLU A 361 -14.76 -1.37 -11.13
N TYR A 362 -15.99 -1.41 -10.64
CA TYR A 362 -16.39 -0.73 -9.41
C TYR A 362 -16.42 -1.69 -8.24
N LEU A 363 -16.07 -1.18 -7.08
CA LEU A 363 -16.26 -1.88 -5.82
C LEU A 363 -17.70 -1.67 -5.30
N SER A 364 -18.10 -2.49 -4.35
CA SER A 364 -19.44 -2.41 -3.72
C SER A 364 -19.75 -1.05 -3.09
N ILE A 365 -18.74 -0.27 -2.81
CA ILE A 365 -18.85 1.12 -2.32
C ILE A 365 -19.05 2.15 -3.45
N GLY A 366 -19.19 1.73 -4.71
CA GLY A 366 -19.36 2.60 -5.86
C GLY A 366 -18.12 3.40 -6.26
N VAL A 367 -16.93 2.99 -5.81
CA VAL A 367 -15.65 3.58 -6.20
C VAL A 367 -15.04 2.71 -7.29
N PRO A 368 -14.53 3.27 -8.39
CA PRO A 368 -13.83 2.48 -9.40
C PRO A 368 -12.52 1.91 -8.86
N ARG A 369 -12.01 0.87 -9.49
CA ARG A 369 -10.67 0.35 -9.19
C ARG A 369 -9.60 1.41 -9.45
N GLY A 370 -8.55 1.38 -8.66
CA GLY A 370 -7.47 2.35 -8.73
C GLY A 370 -6.57 2.29 -7.51
N TYR A 371 -5.85 3.35 -7.30
CA TYR A 371 -4.89 3.51 -6.19
C TYR A 371 -4.83 4.97 -5.74
N VAL A 372 -4.06 5.26 -4.72
CA VAL A 372 -3.88 6.62 -4.22
C VAL A 372 -2.48 7.12 -4.56
N VAL A 373 -2.39 8.34 -5.09
CA VAL A 373 -1.12 9.04 -5.27
C VAL A 373 -0.92 9.97 -4.08
N VAL A 374 0.12 9.71 -3.31
CA VAL A 374 0.55 10.54 -2.18
C VAL A 374 1.71 11.39 -2.66
N ASP A 375 1.55 12.71 -2.63
CA ASP A 375 2.59 13.69 -2.95
C ASP A 375 3.19 14.23 -1.65
N VAL A 376 4.50 14.15 -1.54
CA VAL A 376 5.28 14.69 -0.42
C VAL A 376 6.18 15.82 -0.91
N ASP A 377 6.11 16.96 -0.24
CA ASP A 377 7.02 18.09 -0.43
C ASP A 377 7.44 18.58 0.97
N SER A 378 8.54 18.07 1.44
CA SER A 378 9.06 18.27 2.81
C SER A 378 8.05 17.81 3.87
N GLU A 379 7.39 18.71 4.56
CA GLU A 379 6.38 18.45 5.59
C GLU A 379 4.95 18.46 5.03
N ASN A 380 4.78 18.93 3.79
CA ASN A 380 3.49 19.00 3.13
C ASN A 380 3.18 17.66 2.47
N ILE A 381 2.15 17.00 2.93
CA ILE A 381 1.69 15.72 2.41
C ILE A 381 0.27 15.90 1.90
N SER A 382 0.04 15.53 0.65
CA SER A 382 -1.27 15.55 0.02
C SER A 382 -1.51 14.23 -0.71
N TRP A 383 -2.76 13.91 -0.95
CA TRP A 383 -3.12 12.69 -1.66
C TRP A 383 -4.38 12.89 -2.49
N LYS A 384 -4.49 12.09 -3.53
CA LYS A 384 -5.68 12.00 -4.37
C LYS A 384 -5.88 10.57 -4.86
N PHE A 385 -7.12 10.21 -5.07
CA PHE A 385 -7.46 8.96 -5.74
C PHE A 385 -7.08 9.04 -7.22
N LYS A 386 -6.53 7.94 -7.74
CA LYS A 386 -6.21 7.76 -9.14
C LYS A 386 -6.92 6.51 -9.65
N PRO A 387 -8.02 6.64 -10.41
CA PRO A 387 -8.65 5.48 -11.03
C PRO A 387 -7.73 4.89 -12.09
N THR A 388 -7.74 3.57 -12.23
CA THR A 388 -7.03 2.88 -13.31
C THR A 388 -7.67 3.25 -14.65
N ILE A 389 -6.87 3.82 -15.57
CA ILE A 389 -7.35 4.30 -16.87
C ILE A 389 -7.30 3.19 -17.91
N TYR A 390 -8.36 3.09 -18.70
CA TYR A 390 -8.45 2.23 -19.86
C TYR A 390 -8.11 2.99 -21.12
N GLN A 391 -7.16 2.50 -21.88
CA GLN A 391 -6.99 2.97 -23.26
C GLN A 391 -8.00 2.25 -24.15
N SER A 392 -8.93 2.99 -24.77
CA SER A 392 -9.84 2.47 -25.76
C SER A 392 -9.04 1.83 -26.91
N GLY A 393 -9.27 0.55 -27.17
CA GLY A 393 -8.66 -0.16 -28.30
C GLY A 393 -7.61 -1.20 -27.95
N ASN A 394 -7.12 -1.28 -26.71
CA ASN A 394 -6.29 -2.40 -26.28
C ASN A 394 -7.17 -3.53 -25.77
N SER A 395 -7.14 -4.67 -26.46
CA SER A 395 -7.77 -5.89 -25.94
C SER A 395 -6.94 -6.38 -24.74
N TRP A 396 -7.62 -6.68 -23.67
CA TRP A 396 -7.05 -7.19 -22.43
C TRP A 396 -6.69 -8.65 -22.51
N SER A 397 -7.41 -9.35 -23.34
CA SER A 397 -7.26 -10.76 -23.59
C SER A 397 -6.77 -10.95 -25.01
N THR A 398 -5.80 -11.81 -25.19
CA THR A 398 -5.44 -12.36 -26.49
C THR A 398 -6.58 -13.20 -27.10
N THR A 399 -7.66 -13.45 -26.33
CA THR A 399 -8.86 -14.16 -26.78
C THR A 399 -10.03 -13.18 -26.89
N PRO A 400 -10.56 -12.91 -28.10
CA PRO A 400 -11.65 -11.96 -28.33
C PRO A 400 -12.95 -12.21 -27.53
N ALA A 401 -13.11 -13.45 -27.02
CA ALA A 401 -14.27 -13.85 -26.23
C ALA A 401 -14.31 -13.23 -24.81
N TYR A 402 -13.20 -12.66 -24.33
CA TYR A 402 -13.02 -12.21 -22.95
C TYR A 402 -12.71 -10.73 -22.78
N ASP A 403 -13.04 -9.91 -23.80
CA ASP A 403 -13.00 -8.47 -23.65
C ASP A 403 -14.18 -8.01 -22.78
N TYR A 404 -13.97 -7.94 -21.46
CA TYR A 404 -14.99 -7.49 -20.52
C TYR A 404 -15.44 -6.05 -20.80
N ARG A 405 -14.69 -5.25 -21.54
CA ARG A 405 -15.06 -3.91 -22.02
C ARG A 405 -16.13 -3.96 -23.09
N ASN A 406 -16.26 -5.08 -23.80
CA ASN A 406 -17.32 -5.34 -24.75
C ASN A 406 -18.50 -6.11 -24.12
N TRP A 407 -18.36 -6.52 -22.87
CA TRP A 407 -19.51 -7.02 -22.15
C TRP A 407 -20.56 -5.90 -22.10
N ASN A 408 -21.70 -6.18 -22.68
CA ASN A 408 -22.89 -5.34 -22.64
C ASN A 408 -23.47 -5.36 -21.21
N PHE A 409 -22.67 -4.89 -20.25
CA PHE A 409 -23.17 -4.60 -18.92
C PHE A 409 -24.09 -3.41 -19.06
N ASN A 410 -25.34 -3.68 -18.91
CA ASN A 410 -26.37 -2.72 -19.25
C ASN A 410 -26.32 -1.44 -18.41
N ASN A 411 -25.43 -1.29 -17.41
CA ASN A 411 -25.41 -0.01 -16.71
C ASN A 411 -24.04 0.48 -16.18
N GLY A 412 -23.15 -0.33 -15.59
CA GLY A 412 -21.91 0.21 -15.01
C GLY A 412 -20.85 0.55 -16.06
N VAL A 413 -20.41 -0.41 -16.85
CA VAL A 413 -19.49 -0.17 -17.99
C VAL A 413 -20.14 0.68 -19.08
N ALA A 414 -21.48 0.60 -19.23
CA ALA A 414 -22.20 1.49 -20.11
C ALA A 414 -22.18 2.95 -19.62
N VAL A 415 -22.10 3.22 -18.35
CA VAL A 415 -21.91 4.59 -17.83
C VAL A 415 -20.50 5.09 -18.19
N MET A 416 -19.47 4.27 -18.06
CA MET A 416 -18.12 4.64 -18.49
C MET A 416 -18.01 4.82 -20.00
N LYS A 417 -18.64 3.94 -20.81
CA LYS A 417 -18.72 4.07 -22.26
C LYS A 417 -19.67 5.18 -22.71
N ALA A 418 -20.82 5.34 -22.08
CA ALA A 418 -21.82 6.34 -22.45
C ALA A 418 -21.41 7.77 -22.10
N THR A 419 -20.58 7.97 -21.08
CA THR A 419 -20.08 9.32 -20.75
C THR A 419 -18.95 9.76 -21.65
N GLY A 420 -18.32 8.86 -22.42
CA GLY A 420 -17.13 9.18 -23.23
C GLY A 420 -15.98 9.73 -22.40
N LYS A 421 -16.08 9.67 -21.07
CA LYS A 421 -15.06 10.15 -20.15
C LYS A 421 -14.03 9.03 -19.95
N GLN A 422 -12.81 9.30 -20.34
CA GLN A 422 -11.67 8.63 -19.75
C GLN A 422 -11.70 8.96 -18.26
N LEU A 423 -11.55 7.94 -17.39
CA LEU A 423 -11.31 8.16 -15.99
C LEU A 423 -9.91 8.77 -15.88
N ASP A 424 -9.84 10.03 -15.54
CA ASP A 424 -8.59 10.75 -15.35
C ASP A 424 -8.42 11.12 -13.86
N ASP A 425 -7.32 11.78 -13.54
CA ASP A 425 -7.01 12.23 -12.19
C ASP A 425 -8.07 13.15 -11.58
N SER A 426 -8.94 13.76 -12.41
CA SER A 426 -10.02 14.63 -11.96
C SER A 426 -11.28 13.87 -11.56
N TYR A 427 -11.35 12.55 -11.86
CA TYR A 427 -12.50 11.72 -11.52
C TYR A 427 -12.48 11.34 -10.03
N GLN A 428 -13.04 12.23 -9.20
CA GLN A 428 -13.03 12.10 -7.75
C GLN A 428 -14.42 11.86 -7.15
N MET A 429 -15.45 11.67 -7.96
CA MET A 429 -16.81 11.41 -7.49
C MET A 429 -17.69 10.75 -8.54
N ASN A 430 -18.70 10.00 -8.07
CA ASN A 430 -19.88 9.63 -8.84
C ASN A 430 -21.04 10.53 -8.47
N VAL A 431 -21.80 10.96 -9.45
CA VAL A 431 -22.97 11.83 -9.24
C VAL A 431 -24.20 11.20 -9.89
N TYR A 432 -25.28 11.15 -9.13
CA TYR A 432 -26.53 10.53 -9.54
C TYR A 432 -27.64 11.59 -9.58
N PRO A 433 -28.36 11.70 -10.70
CA PRO A 433 -29.40 12.67 -10.88
C PRO A 433 -30.61 12.39 -9.99
N ARG A 434 -31.44 13.40 -9.81
CA ARG A 434 -32.76 13.25 -9.22
C ARG A 434 -33.55 12.16 -9.94
N GLY A 435 -34.26 11.33 -9.19
CA GLY A 435 -35.03 10.21 -9.73
C GLY A 435 -34.25 8.93 -9.97
N ALA A 436 -32.90 8.98 -9.90
CA ALA A 436 -32.04 7.79 -10.08
C ALA A 436 -32.39 6.66 -9.09
N TYR A 437 -32.88 7.00 -7.92
CA TYR A 437 -33.30 6.09 -6.86
C TYR A 437 -34.77 6.18 -6.53
N GLY A 438 -35.59 6.68 -7.45
CA GLY A 438 -37.04 6.84 -7.26
C GLY A 438 -37.46 7.96 -6.31
N ASP A 439 -36.54 8.88 -5.98
CA ASP A 439 -36.79 10.00 -5.09
C ASP A 439 -36.34 11.34 -5.69
N ASN A 440 -36.53 12.42 -4.95
CA ASN A 440 -36.24 13.78 -5.40
C ASN A 440 -34.87 14.28 -4.95
N PHE A 441 -33.88 13.39 -4.77
CA PHE A 441 -32.55 13.79 -4.35
C PHE A 441 -31.53 13.65 -5.49
N VAL A 442 -30.59 14.58 -5.53
CA VAL A 442 -29.31 14.44 -6.22
C VAL A 442 -28.33 13.85 -5.22
N TYR A 443 -27.59 12.81 -5.61
CA TYR A 443 -26.61 12.16 -4.77
C TYR A 443 -25.20 12.30 -5.36
N ALA A 444 -24.20 12.34 -4.48
CA ALA A 444 -22.81 12.30 -4.84
C ALA A 444 -22.05 11.37 -3.90
N ASN A 445 -21.24 10.47 -4.46
CA ASN A 445 -20.25 9.65 -3.74
C ASN A 445 -18.89 10.28 -4.01
N ILE A 446 -18.31 10.93 -2.99
CA ILE A 446 -17.06 11.70 -3.08
C ILE A 446 -15.91 10.81 -2.60
N PHE A 447 -15.02 10.42 -3.52
CA PHE A 447 -13.91 9.52 -3.20
C PHE A 447 -12.89 10.22 -2.29
N MET A 448 -12.37 9.51 -1.29
CA MET A 448 -11.39 10.02 -0.31
C MET A 448 -11.85 11.25 0.51
N TRP A 449 -13.15 11.56 0.51
CA TRP A 449 -13.62 12.66 1.34
C TRP A 449 -13.33 12.40 2.83
N ASP A 450 -12.89 13.42 3.54
CA ASP A 450 -12.74 13.41 4.99
C ASP A 450 -13.36 14.68 5.63
N GLN A 451 -13.39 14.74 6.96
CA GLN A 451 -14.03 15.80 7.71
C GLN A 451 -13.34 17.16 7.55
N LYS A 452 -12.13 17.23 6.97
CA LYS A 452 -11.38 18.47 6.70
C LYS A 452 -11.64 19.04 5.30
N TRP A 453 -12.37 18.31 4.44
CA TRP A 453 -12.82 18.81 3.14
C TRP A 453 -14.02 19.76 3.31
N GLU A 454 -14.24 20.62 2.32
CA GLU A 454 -15.50 21.34 2.23
C GLU A 454 -16.66 20.37 1.97
N LYS A 455 -17.87 20.75 2.39
CA LYS A 455 -19.07 20.00 1.99
C LYS A 455 -19.33 20.22 0.51
N PRO A 456 -19.69 19.17 -0.25
CA PRO A 456 -19.99 19.32 -1.67
C PRO A 456 -21.21 20.23 -1.88
N VAL A 457 -21.22 20.86 -3.05
CA VAL A 457 -22.28 21.79 -3.47
C VAL A 457 -22.84 21.31 -4.81
N PHE A 458 -24.15 21.14 -4.88
CA PHE A 458 -24.85 20.97 -6.17
C PHE A 458 -25.16 22.36 -6.73
N VAL A 459 -24.77 22.59 -7.98
CA VAL A 459 -25.05 23.83 -8.73
C VAL A 459 -25.99 23.48 -9.86
N THR A 460 -27.14 24.12 -9.90
CA THR A 460 -28.14 23.91 -10.96
C THR A 460 -27.67 24.50 -12.29
N SER A 461 -28.34 24.14 -13.39
CA SER A 461 -28.11 24.77 -14.70
C SER A 461 -28.34 26.28 -14.72
N GLU A 462 -29.14 26.80 -13.79
CA GLU A 462 -29.40 28.23 -13.59
C GLU A 462 -28.33 28.93 -12.68
N GLY A 463 -27.35 28.16 -12.17
CA GLY A 463 -26.29 28.67 -11.31
C GLY A 463 -26.68 28.78 -9.83
N VAL A 464 -27.82 28.24 -9.40
CA VAL A 464 -28.22 28.23 -7.99
C VAL A 464 -27.46 27.14 -7.23
N GLU A 465 -26.87 27.50 -6.10
CA GLU A 465 -26.05 26.61 -5.28
C GLU A 465 -26.82 26.05 -4.08
N TYR A 466 -26.68 24.72 -3.89
CA TYR A 466 -27.27 23.99 -2.76
C TYR A 466 -26.19 23.15 -2.07
N LYS A 467 -25.93 23.40 -0.78
CA LYS A 467 -25.04 22.57 0.03
C LYS A 467 -25.64 21.18 0.21
N MET A 468 -24.83 20.16 -0.02
CA MET A 468 -25.23 18.77 0.15
C MET A 468 -24.98 18.31 1.59
N ASN A 469 -25.76 17.35 2.07
CA ASN A 469 -25.64 16.78 3.40
C ASN A 469 -25.26 15.30 3.29
N LEU A 470 -24.50 14.80 4.28
CA LEU A 470 -24.18 13.38 4.40
C LEU A 470 -25.47 12.55 4.49
N VAL A 471 -25.52 11.46 3.77
CA VAL A 471 -26.57 10.45 3.91
C VAL A 471 -26.28 9.66 5.18
N THR A 472 -27.16 9.80 6.18
CA THR A 472 -26.99 9.14 7.48
C THR A 472 -27.63 7.76 7.56
N ASP A 473 -28.63 7.47 6.70
CA ASP A 473 -29.28 6.16 6.60
C ASP A 473 -28.34 5.15 5.93
N ALA A 474 -27.96 4.11 6.66
CA ALA A 474 -27.02 3.08 6.21
C ALA A 474 -27.58 2.29 5.02
N ASN A 475 -28.87 1.95 5.00
CA ASN A 475 -29.50 1.23 3.90
C ASN A 475 -29.51 2.09 2.62
N LYS A 476 -29.80 3.38 2.77
CA LYS A 476 -29.78 4.31 1.64
C LYS A 476 -28.35 4.51 1.09
N ARG A 477 -27.34 4.60 1.97
CA ARG A 477 -25.93 4.63 1.55
C ARG A 477 -25.58 3.38 0.75
N TYR A 478 -25.99 2.22 1.25
CA TYR A 478 -25.81 0.94 0.56
C TYR A 478 -26.44 0.96 -0.84
N ASP A 479 -27.71 1.34 -0.96
CA ASP A 479 -28.42 1.39 -2.23
C ASP A 479 -27.73 2.29 -3.26
N ILE A 480 -27.15 3.41 -2.82
CA ILE A 480 -26.46 4.36 -3.68
C ILE A 480 -25.09 3.82 -4.10
N ALA A 481 -24.29 3.34 -3.14
CA ALA A 481 -22.94 2.87 -3.40
C ALA A 481 -22.92 1.59 -4.25
N SER A 482 -23.80 0.64 -3.93
CA SER A 482 -23.77 -0.70 -4.55
C SER A 482 -24.50 -0.81 -5.89
N ARG A 483 -25.15 0.27 -6.34
CA ARG A 483 -26.01 0.21 -7.54
C ARG A 483 -25.28 -0.32 -8.77
N GLU A 484 -24.08 0.14 -9.02
CA GLU A 484 -23.31 -0.25 -10.20
C GLU A 484 -23.02 -1.77 -10.21
N ILE A 485 -22.75 -2.33 -9.04
CA ILE A 485 -22.50 -3.75 -8.86
C ILE A 485 -23.80 -4.56 -8.81
N TYR A 486 -24.80 -4.06 -8.09
CA TYR A 486 -26.07 -4.77 -7.91
C TYR A 486 -26.78 -5.05 -9.23
N GLU A 487 -26.88 -4.07 -10.13
CA GLU A 487 -27.48 -4.26 -11.44
C GLU A 487 -26.71 -5.28 -12.28
N PHE A 488 -25.39 -5.31 -12.15
CA PHE A 488 -24.55 -6.31 -12.78
C PHE A 488 -24.83 -7.72 -12.25
N TYR A 489 -24.86 -7.93 -10.94
CA TYR A 489 -25.13 -9.23 -10.35
C TYR A 489 -26.56 -9.69 -10.61
N LYS A 490 -27.52 -8.79 -10.57
CA LYS A 490 -28.90 -9.08 -10.88
C LYS A 490 -29.08 -9.56 -12.33
N ALA A 491 -28.40 -8.94 -13.28
CA ALA A 491 -28.41 -9.33 -14.67
C ALA A 491 -27.74 -10.70 -14.94
N ASN A 492 -26.83 -11.11 -14.06
CA ASN A 492 -26.01 -12.31 -14.19
C ASN A 492 -26.21 -13.31 -13.04
N SER A 493 -27.35 -13.28 -12.35
CA SER A 493 -27.61 -14.05 -11.11
C SER A 493 -27.39 -15.56 -11.24
N SER A 494 -27.67 -16.16 -12.40
CA SER A 494 -27.43 -17.58 -12.66
C SER A 494 -25.96 -17.96 -12.69
N THR A 495 -25.08 -17.02 -13.00
CA THR A 495 -23.62 -17.21 -13.05
C THR A 495 -22.95 -16.92 -11.71
N PHE A 496 -23.58 -16.07 -10.90
CA PHE A 496 -23.07 -15.58 -9.63
C PHE A 496 -23.88 -16.04 -8.41
N GLU A 497 -24.65 -17.12 -8.52
CA GLU A 497 -25.44 -17.68 -7.39
C GLU A 497 -24.63 -17.82 -6.08
N ARG A 498 -23.32 -18.02 -6.20
CA ARG A 498 -22.40 -18.14 -5.08
C ARG A 498 -22.12 -16.81 -4.38
N TYR A 499 -22.38 -15.68 -5.05
CA TYR A 499 -22.10 -14.32 -4.57
C TYR A 499 -23.35 -13.58 -4.07
N GLY A 500 -24.53 -14.15 -4.23
CA GLY A 500 -25.79 -13.60 -3.70
C GLY A 500 -25.90 -13.57 -2.18
N SER A 501 -24.89 -14.08 -1.48
CA SER A 501 -24.80 -14.05 -0.01
C SER A 501 -23.64 -13.19 0.50
N TYR A 502 -23.15 -12.21 -0.26
CA TYR A 502 -22.28 -11.21 0.32
C TYR A 502 -23.00 -10.53 1.47
N SER A 503 -22.54 -10.79 2.68
CA SER A 503 -22.81 -9.90 3.81
C SER A 503 -22.05 -8.61 3.50
N TRP A 504 -22.71 -7.73 2.80
CA TRP A 504 -22.18 -6.43 2.44
C TRP A 504 -21.80 -5.73 3.73
N ASN A 505 -20.53 -5.39 3.84
CA ASN A 505 -20.04 -4.67 4.98
C ASN A 505 -20.75 -3.31 5.00
N THR A 506 -21.60 -3.08 5.99
CA THR A 506 -22.42 -1.86 6.12
C THR A 506 -21.59 -0.64 6.53
N ASP A 507 -20.29 -0.81 6.78
CA ASP A 507 -19.36 0.27 7.06
C ASP A 507 -18.90 1.00 5.79
N PHE A 508 -19.86 1.44 4.97
CA PHE A 508 -19.56 2.41 3.92
C PHE A 508 -19.10 3.71 4.57
N GLY A 509 -17.91 4.16 4.17
CA GLY A 509 -17.38 5.43 4.63
C GLY A 509 -18.37 6.59 4.45
N ASN A 510 -18.22 7.63 5.24
CA ASN A 510 -19.07 8.82 5.18
C ASN A 510 -18.75 9.69 3.96
N THR A 511 -18.89 9.10 2.75
CA THR A 511 -18.53 9.72 1.47
C THR A 511 -19.74 10.06 0.59
N ILE A 512 -20.95 9.62 0.99
CA ILE A 512 -22.17 9.82 0.20
C ILE A 512 -22.97 11.00 0.72
N PHE A 513 -23.24 11.94 -0.17
CA PHE A 513 -23.95 13.17 0.09
C PHE A 513 -25.23 13.23 -0.74
N CYS A 514 -26.22 13.99 -0.25
CA CYS A 514 -27.46 14.25 -0.97
C CYS A 514 -27.95 15.68 -0.77
N VAL A 515 -28.76 16.11 -1.73
CA VAL A 515 -29.56 17.32 -1.63
C VAL A 515 -30.92 17.13 -2.30
N TYR A 516 -31.96 17.65 -1.67
CA TYR A 516 -33.31 17.65 -2.22
C TYR A 516 -33.41 18.64 -3.39
N SER A 517 -33.95 18.20 -4.53
CA SER A 517 -34.25 19.04 -5.68
C SER A 517 -35.73 18.97 -6.01
N SER A 518 -36.46 20.07 -5.80
CA SER A 518 -37.94 20.14 -5.98
C SER A 518 -38.37 20.34 -7.42
N LYS A 519 -37.47 20.77 -8.31
CA LYS A 519 -37.82 21.15 -9.68
C LYS A 519 -37.79 19.93 -10.63
N THR A 520 -38.88 19.68 -11.31
CA THR A 520 -39.03 18.65 -12.35
C THR A 520 -38.40 19.05 -13.69
N SER A 521 -38.06 20.33 -13.85
CA SER A 521 -37.60 20.92 -15.11
C SER A 521 -36.09 21.25 -15.16
N GLU A 522 -35.35 20.94 -14.11
CA GLU A 522 -33.89 21.18 -14.10
C GLU A 522 -33.19 20.12 -14.93
N ILE A 523 -32.82 20.50 -16.15
CA ILE A 523 -32.02 19.68 -17.03
C ILE A 523 -30.55 20.02 -16.80
N GLY A 524 -29.91 19.19 -15.96
CA GLY A 524 -28.47 19.31 -15.73
C GLY A 524 -28.08 20.20 -14.57
N GLY A 525 -26.80 20.30 -14.39
CA GLY A 525 -26.10 20.96 -13.31
C GLY A 525 -24.79 20.22 -13.06
N TYR A 526 -24.15 20.54 -11.94
CA TYR A 526 -22.94 19.83 -11.54
C TYR A 526 -22.80 19.83 -10.03
N VAL A 527 -22.07 18.85 -9.52
CA VAL A 527 -21.57 18.83 -8.15
C VAL A 527 -20.13 19.29 -8.14
N LYS A 528 -19.79 20.19 -7.24
CA LYS A 528 -18.41 20.61 -6.94
C LYS A 528 -18.07 20.33 -5.49
N VAL A 529 -16.79 20.04 -5.25
CA VAL A 529 -16.24 19.90 -3.89
C VAL A 529 -14.79 20.37 -3.90
N LYS A 530 -14.37 20.97 -2.80
CA LYS A 530 -12.99 21.37 -2.60
C LYS A 530 -12.36 20.52 -1.51
N ASP A 531 -11.22 19.91 -1.84
CA ASP A 531 -10.47 19.12 -0.88
C ASP A 531 -9.72 20.01 0.14
N ARG A 532 -9.14 19.37 1.15
CA ARG A 532 -8.33 20.02 2.19
C ARG A 532 -7.01 20.59 1.68
N PHE A 533 -6.60 20.23 0.47
CA PHE A 533 -5.36 20.68 -0.18
C PHE A 533 -5.58 21.84 -1.14
N GLY A 534 -6.85 22.28 -1.30
CA GLY A 534 -7.24 23.40 -2.14
C GLY A 534 -7.64 23.03 -3.57
N ASN A 535 -7.65 21.73 -3.94
CA ASN A 535 -8.11 21.30 -5.24
C ASN A 535 -9.63 21.32 -5.32
N GLU A 536 -10.18 21.83 -6.41
CA GLU A 536 -11.61 21.79 -6.69
C GLU A 536 -11.90 20.72 -7.74
N PHE A 537 -12.82 19.81 -7.42
CA PHE A 537 -13.32 18.78 -8.31
C PHE A 537 -14.75 19.08 -8.71
N ARG A 538 -15.07 18.83 -9.96
CA ARG A 538 -16.40 19.05 -10.53
C ARG A 538 -16.83 17.86 -11.35
N HIS A 539 -18.09 17.45 -11.19
CA HIS A 539 -18.72 16.43 -12.00
C HIS A 539 -20.13 16.85 -12.43
N ASP A 540 -20.39 16.77 -13.74
CA ASP A 540 -21.68 17.17 -14.29
C ASP A 540 -22.75 16.14 -13.97
N VAL A 541 -23.93 16.61 -13.55
CA VAL A 541 -25.14 15.82 -13.37
C VAL A 541 -25.86 15.77 -14.70
N LYS A 542 -25.98 14.57 -15.28
CA LYS A 542 -26.75 14.32 -16.50
C LYS A 542 -28.04 13.62 -16.13
N TRP A 543 -29.16 14.21 -16.56
CA TRP A 543 -30.50 13.68 -16.35
C TRP A 543 -30.85 12.65 -17.41
#